data_98efe06dd2da568312dae9219827ba8a
#
_entry.id   98efe06dd2da568312dae9219827ba8a
#
_cell.length_a   1.000
_cell.length_b   1.000
_cell.length_c   1.000
_cell.angle_alpha   90.00
_cell.angle_beta   90.00
_cell.angle_gamma   90.00
#
_symmetry.space_group_name_H-M   'P 1'
#
loop_
_entity.id
_entity.type
_entity.pdbx_description
1 polymer ?
#
loop_
_entity_poly.entity_id
_entity_poly.type
_entity_poly.pdbx_seq_one_letter_code
_entity_poly.pdbx_strand_id
1 'polypeptide(L)'
;IELQIRRVPGGLYTTHVFDAMRVGEAVEFEGPLGSFFLREDSKKPILFVAGATGFAPVKSMVEYAFAKGMKREMVLYWGTRRLPDMYARELCERWAREHANFRFVPVLSDPVPGDGWTGRTGLVHAAILADYPSLAGHQVYACGSVAMVEAAHPAFRARGMDPNDCFSDAFRLSPH
;
A
#
# COMPACT_ATOMS: atom_id res chain seq x y z
N ILE A 1 -2.37 -18.44 1.80
CA ILE A 1 -1.63 -17.28 1.24
C ILE A 1 -2.49 -16.67 0.14
N GLU A 2 -2.58 -15.34 0.12
CA GLU A 2 -3.25 -14.58 -0.93
C GLU A 2 -2.19 -13.85 -1.75
N LEU A 3 -2.19 -14.05 -3.07
CA LEU A 3 -1.33 -13.33 -4.00
C LEU A 3 -2.16 -12.29 -4.77
N GLN A 4 -1.70 -11.05 -4.79
CA GLN A 4 -2.34 -9.97 -5.54
C GLN A 4 -1.51 -9.67 -6.79
N ILE A 5 -2.01 -10.10 -7.93
CA ILE A 5 -1.27 -10.10 -9.20
C ILE A 5 -1.88 -9.10 -10.16
N ARG A 6 -1.07 -8.14 -10.62
CA ARG A 6 -1.44 -7.22 -11.69
C ARG A 6 -0.96 -7.75 -13.02
N ARG A 7 -1.82 -7.74 -14.05
CA ARG A 7 -1.42 -8.08 -15.41
C ARG A 7 -0.38 -7.09 -15.93
N VAL A 8 0.75 -7.62 -16.38
CA VAL A 8 1.81 -6.85 -17.05
C VAL A 8 1.80 -7.26 -18.52
N PRO A 9 1.60 -6.33 -19.48
CA PRO A 9 1.67 -6.64 -20.89
C PRO A 9 3.00 -7.30 -21.25
N GLY A 10 2.96 -8.47 -21.91
CA GLY A 10 4.15 -9.24 -22.25
C GLY A 10 4.83 -9.99 -21.11
N GLY A 11 4.34 -9.88 -19.87
CA GLY A 11 4.88 -10.60 -18.72
C GLY A 11 4.55 -12.10 -18.77
N LEU A 12 5.55 -12.96 -18.77
CA LEU A 12 5.37 -14.42 -18.90
C LEU A 12 4.45 -14.99 -17.82
N TYR A 13 4.77 -14.73 -16.55
CA TYR A 13 3.99 -15.25 -15.43
C TYR A 13 2.58 -14.67 -15.38
N THR A 14 2.43 -13.35 -15.55
CA THR A 14 1.10 -12.73 -15.49
C THR A 14 0.23 -13.13 -16.68
N THR A 15 0.79 -13.36 -17.87
CA THR A 15 0.06 -13.92 -19.01
C THR A 15 -0.43 -15.33 -18.69
N HIS A 16 0.43 -16.20 -18.12
CA HIS A 16 0.01 -17.53 -17.68
C HIS A 16 -1.14 -17.45 -16.66
N VAL A 17 -1.00 -16.63 -15.61
CA VAL A 17 -2.03 -16.49 -14.56
C VAL A 17 -3.39 -16.06 -15.13
N PHE A 18 -3.41 -15.08 -16.03
CA PHE A 18 -4.67 -14.51 -16.52
C PHE A 18 -5.28 -15.25 -17.71
N ASP A 19 -4.48 -15.96 -18.51
CA ASP A 19 -4.96 -16.53 -19.77
C ASP A 19 -4.99 -18.08 -19.76
N ALA A 20 -4.21 -18.73 -18.90
CA ALA A 20 -4.02 -20.18 -18.93
C ALA A 20 -4.24 -20.92 -17.60
N MET A 21 -3.90 -20.32 -16.48
CA MET A 21 -3.93 -20.95 -15.15
C MET A 21 -5.33 -21.48 -14.80
N ARG A 22 -5.40 -22.66 -14.23
CA ARG A 22 -6.63 -23.31 -13.79
C ARG A 22 -6.68 -23.46 -12.28
N VAL A 23 -7.89 -23.47 -11.73
CA VAL A 23 -8.11 -23.80 -10.31
C VAL A 23 -7.56 -25.21 -10.02
N GLY A 24 -6.76 -25.32 -8.97
CA GLY A 24 -6.07 -26.56 -8.59
C GLY A 24 -4.66 -26.70 -9.18
N GLU A 25 -4.22 -25.77 -10.02
CA GLU A 25 -2.82 -25.72 -10.47
C GLU A 25 -1.88 -25.37 -9.33
N ALA A 26 -0.75 -26.06 -9.22
CA ALA A 26 0.24 -25.82 -8.17
C ALA A 26 1.08 -24.59 -8.50
N VAL A 27 1.27 -23.73 -7.51
CA VAL A 27 2.20 -22.58 -7.57
C VAL A 27 3.29 -22.78 -6.55
N GLU A 28 4.53 -22.77 -7.00
CA GLU A 28 5.71 -22.84 -6.14
C GLU A 28 6.20 -21.41 -5.86
N PHE A 29 6.50 -21.11 -4.61
CA PHE A 29 7.08 -19.82 -4.21
C PHE A 29 8.00 -20.00 -3.01
N GLU A 30 8.96 -19.11 -2.87
CA GLU A 30 9.88 -19.02 -1.74
C GLU A 30 9.56 -17.76 -0.93
N GLY A 31 9.43 -17.90 0.39
CA GLY A 31 9.14 -16.80 1.30
C GLY A 31 8.93 -17.24 2.75
N PRO A 32 8.77 -16.29 3.68
CA PRO A 32 8.89 -14.83 3.48
C PRO A 32 10.34 -14.39 3.34
N LEU A 33 10.62 -13.44 2.45
CA LEU A 33 11.93 -12.84 2.26
C LEU A 33 11.90 -11.36 2.64
N GLY A 34 13.07 -10.82 3.03
CA GLY A 34 13.23 -9.41 3.36
C GLY A 34 12.77 -9.02 4.76
N SER A 35 12.66 -7.72 5.01
CA SER A 35 12.43 -7.13 6.33
C SER A 35 11.22 -6.19 6.38
N PHE A 36 10.33 -6.26 5.38
CA PHE A 36 9.14 -5.41 5.31
C PHE A 36 7.97 -6.05 6.07
N PHE A 37 7.95 -5.87 7.38
CA PHE A 37 6.92 -6.38 8.29
C PHE A 37 6.60 -5.37 9.39
N LEU A 38 5.44 -5.50 10.01
CA LEU A 38 4.96 -4.61 11.07
C LEU A 38 5.83 -4.72 12.33
N ARG A 39 6.32 -3.58 12.84
CA ARG A 39 7.07 -3.50 14.10
C ARG A 39 6.10 -3.44 15.27
N GLU A 40 6.03 -4.52 16.05
CA GLU A 40 5.06 -4.66 17.15
C GLU A 40 5.52 -3.97 18.44
N ASP A 41 6.81 -3.80 18.61
CA ASP A 41 7.45 -3.18 19.78
C ASP A 41 7.25 -1.66 19.86
N SER A 42 6.87 -1.03 18.75
CA SER A 42 6.60 0.40 18.71
C SER A 42 5.14 0.73 19.06
N LYS A 43 4.95 1.89 19.69
CA LYS A 43 3.63 2.46 19.97
C LYS A 43 3.30 3.69 19.09
N LYS A 44 4.21 4.07 18.20
CA LYS A 44 4.03 5.21 17.30
C LYS A 44 2.85 4.98 16.36
N PRO A 45 2.07 6.01 16.02
CA PRO A 45 1.04 5.91 14.99
C PRO A 45 1.65 5.48 13.65
N ILE A 46 0.85 4.78 12.86
CA ILE A 46 1.30 4.16 11.60
C ILE A 46 0.68 4.87 10.40
N LEU A 47 1.52 5.20 9.43
CA LEU A 47 1.10 5.62 8.09
C LEU A 47 1.48 4.53 7.09
N PHE A 48 0.48 3.86 6.55
CA PHE A 48 0.65 2.97 5.42
C PHE A 48 0.53 3.74 4.11
N VAL A 49 1.47 3.52 3.21
CA VAL A 49 1.55 4.17 1.89
C VAL A 49 1.59 3.09 0.83
N ALA A 50 0.47 2.82 0.22
CA ALA A 50 0.35 1.80 -0.81
C ALA A 50 0.22 2.40 -2.21
N GLY A 51 0.96 1.87 -3.17
CA GLY A 51 0.81 2.16 -4.59
C GLY A 51 0.36 0.94 -5.38
N ALA A 52 -0.80 1.00 -6.03
CA ALA A 52 -1.35 -0.11 -6.80
C ALA A 52 -1.33 -1.44 -6.00
N THR A 53 -0.65 -2.50 -6.51
CA THR A 53 -0.51 -3.80 -5.82
C THR A 53 0.42 -3.75 -4.60
N GLY A 54 1.10 -2.65 -4.32
CA GLY A 54 1.76 -2.40 -3.04
C GLY A 54 0.81 -2.42 -1.85
N PHE A 55 -0.48 -2.47 -2.10
CA PHE A 55 -1.51 -2.75 -1.11
C PHE A 55 -1.40 -4.15 -0.48
N ALA A 56 -0.90 -5.15 -1.20
CA ALA A 56 -0.86 -6.54 -0.73
C ALA A 56 -0.14 -6.74 0.63
N PRO A 57 1.13 -6.32 0.81
CA PRO A 57 1.78 -6.42 2.12
C PRO A 57 1.15 -5.51 3.16
N VAL A 58 0.63 -4.35 2.78
CA VAL A 58 -0.10 -3.45 3.69
C VAL A 58 -1.39 -4.12 4.19
N LYS A 59 -2.16 -4.77 3.31
CA LYS A 59 -3.34 -5.57 3.68
C LYS A 59 -2.97 -6.59 4.76
N SER A 60 -1.90 -7.36 4.54
CA SER A 60 -1.43 -8.35 5.51
C SER A 60 -1.09 -7.74 6.87
N MET A 61 -0.39 -6.59 6.90
CA MET A 61 -0.03 -5.91 8.15
C MET A 61 -1.26 -5.34 8.88
N VAL A 62 -2.21 -4.78 8.15
CA VAL A 62 -3.47 -4.24 8.73
C VAL A 62 -4.32 -5.36 9.32
N GLU A 63 -4.54 -6.44 8.57
CA GLU A 63 -5.32 -7.60 9.05
C GLU A 63 -4.64 -8.26 10.27
N TYR A 64 -3.32 -8.36 10.26
CA TYR A 64 -2.54 -8.83 11.42
C TYR A 64 -2.73 -7.92 12.63
N ALA A 65 -2.65 -6.59 12.44
CA ALA A 65 -2.85 -5.63 13.53
C ALA A 65 -4.26 -5.73 14.14
N PHE A 66 -5.28 -5.94 13.33
CA PHE A 66 -6.65 -6.16 13.78
C PHE A 66 -6.78 -7.48 14.56
N ALA A 67 -6.24 -8.57 14.03
CA ALA A 67 -6.27 -9.87 14.68
C ALA A 67 -5.56 -9.87 16.04
N LYS A 68 -4.50 -9.07 16.20
CA LYS A 68 -3.79 -8.85 17.47
C LYS A 68 -4.48 -7.85 18.40
N GLY A 69 -5.56 -7.22 17.96
CA GLY A 69 -6.25 -6.19 18.74
C GLY A 69 -5.40 -4.94 18.99
N MET A 70 -4.48 -4.62 18.08
CA MET A 70 -3.59 -3.47 18.19
C MET A 70 -4.38 -2.16 18.26
N LYS A 71 -4.02 -1.28 19.24
CA LYS A 71 -4.71 -0.02 19.50
C LYS A 71 -4.02 1.20 18.89
N ARG A 72 -2.89 1.01 18.21
CA ARG A 72 -2.17 2.10 17.52
C ARG A 72 -3.08 2.73 16.47
N GLU A 73 -3.01 4.05 16.33
CA GLU A 73 -3.60 4.72 15.17
C GLU A 73 -2.94 4.22 13.89
N MET A 74 -3.76 3.91 12.90
CA MET A 74 -3.34 3.44 11.58
C MET A 74 -4.08 4.22 10.50
N VAL A 75 -3.33 4.80 9.57
CA VAL A 75 -3.91 5.48 8.41
C VAL A 75 -3.33 4.86 7.14
N LEU A 76 -4.20 4.39 6.28
CA LEU A 76 -3.82 3.88 4.97
C LEU A 76 -4.08 4.94 3.90
N TYR A 77 -3.02 5.40 3.25
CA TYR A 77 -3.07 6.12 1.99
C TYR A 77 -2.82 5.14 0.85
N TRP A 78 -3.84 4.89 0.04
CA TRP A 78 -3.70 3.99 -1.11
C TRP A 78 -3.87 4.76 -2.41
N GLY A 79 -2.78 4.86 -3.16
CA GLY A 79 -2.71 5.51 -4.45
C GLY A 79 -2.87 4.52 -5.60
N THR A 80 -3.81 4.80 -6.49
CA THR A 80 -3.93 4.13 -7.78
C THR A 80 -4.03 5.15 -8.90
N ARG A 81 -3.93 4.70 -10.14
CA ARG A 81 -4.07 5.62 -11.26
C ARG A 81 -5.53 6.01 -11.45
N ARG A 82 -6.41 5.03 -11.53
CA ARG A 82 -7.85 5.20 -11.79
C ARG A 82 -8.67 4.43 -10.78
N LEU A 83 -9.95 4.74 -10.70
CA LEU A 83 -10.87 4.13 -9.74
C LEU A 83 -10.98 2.61 -9.87
N PRO A 84 -11.07 1.99 -11.07
CA PRO A 84 -11.11 0.54 -11.20
C PRO A 84 -9.83 -0.17 -10.73
N ASP A 85 -8.69 0.53 -10.68
CA ASP A 85 -7.43 -0.03 -10.21
C ASP A 85 -7.41 -0.21 -8.68
N MET A 86 -8.36 0.41 -7.96
CA MET A 86 -8.50 0.31 -6.49
C MET A 86 -9.40 -0.88 -6.12
N TYR A 87 -8.93 -2.07 -6.49
CA TYR A 87 -9.68 -3.33 -6.50
C TYR A 87 -10.22 -3.82 -5.14
N ALA A 88 -9.71 -3.31 -4.02
CA ALA A 88 -10.14 -3.66 -2.67
C ALA A 88 -10.65 -2.43 -1.89
N ARG A 89 -11.16 -1.42 -2.58
CA ARG A 89 -11.66 -0.18 -1.97
C ARG A 89 -12.72 -0.46 -0.90
N GLU A 90 -13.72 -1.26 -1.22
CA GLU A 90 -14.82 -1.60 -0.30
C GLU A 90 -14.32 -2.30 0.98
N LEU A 91 -13.28 -3.13 0.86
CA LEU A 91 -12.63 -3.75 2.01
C LEU A 91 -12.03 -2.69 2.94
N CYS A 92 -11.29 -1.72 2.39
CA CYS A 92 -10.67 -0.65 3.18
C CYS A 92 -11.72 0.27 3.83
N GLU A 93 -12.80 0.58 3.11
CA GLU A 93 -13.93 1.35 3.63
C GLU A 93 -14.65 0.60 4.76
N ARG A 94 -14.80 -0.72 4.65
CA ARG A 94 -15.34 -1.56 5.72
C ARG A 94 -14.45 -1.53 6.95
N TRP A 95 -13.14 -1.73 6.81
CA TRP A 95 -12.21 -1.63 7.93
C TRP A 95 -12.29 -0.28 8.65
N ALA A 96 -12.41 0.82 7.90
CA ALA A 96 -12.54 2.14 8.50
C ALA A 96 -13.85 2.33 9.29
N ARG A 97 -14.91 1.59 8.95
CA ARG A 97 -16.14 1.58 9.74
C ARG A 97 -16.09 0.68 10.97
N GLU A 98 -15.38 -0.45 10.86
CA GLU A 98 -15.33 -1.48 11.91
C GLU A 98 -14.26 -1.20 12.98
N HIS A 99 -13.20 -0.45 12.64
CA HIS A 99 -12.05 -0.19 13.51
C HIS A 99 -11.82 1.31 13.73
N ALA A 100 -12.20 1.82 14.90
CA ALA A 100 -12.11 3.24 15.24
C ALA A 100 -10.67 3.81 15.19
N ASN A 101 -9.65 2.96 15.29
CA ASN A 101 -8.24 3.33 15.19
C ASN A 101 -7.67 3.18 13.78
N PHE A 102 -8.51 2.92 12.77
CA PHE A 102 -8.08 2.81 11.38
C PHE A 102 -8.81 3.84 10.51
N ARG A 103 -8.05 4.48 9.62
CA ARG A 103 -8.57 5.44 8.64
C ARG A 103 -8.06 5.10 7.26
N PHE A 104 -8.92 5.24 6.26
CA PHE A 104 -8.61 5.02 4.86
C PHE A 104 -8.68 6.32 4.06
N VAL A 105 -7.63 6.60 3.29
CA VAL A 105 -7.53 7.78 2.41
C VAL A 105 -7.18 7.30 1.00
N PRO A 106 -8.19 7.08 0.14
CA PRO A 106 -7.97 6.74 -1.26
C PRO A 106 -7.49 7.94 -2.06
N VAL A 107 -6.53 7.73 -2.98
CA VAL A 107 -5.95 8.78 -3.83
C VAL A 107 -5.89 8.31 -5.27
N LEU A 108 -6.40 9.09 -6.22
CA LEU A 108 -6.27 8.82 -7.65
C LEU A 108 -5.31 9.79 -8.32
N SER A 109 -4.32 9.29 -9.06
CA SER A 109 -3.37 10.16 -9.76
C SER A 109 -3.88 10.64 -11.11
N ASP A 110 -4.82 9.94 -11.71
CA ASP A 110 -5.38 10.22 -13.06
C ASP A 110 -6.88 9.86 -13.11
N PRO A 111 -7.74 10.52 -12.29
CA PRO A 111 -9.17 10.26 -12.31
C PRO A 111 -9.77 10.68 -13.67
N VAL A 112 -10.74 9.90 -14.17
CA VAL A 112 -11.41 10.20 -15.43
C VAL A 112 -12.65 11.04 -15.16
N PRO A 113 -12.92 12.10 -15.94
CA PRO A 113 -14.18 12.82 -15.85
C PRO A 113 -15.36 11.87 -16.00
N GLY A 114 -16.30 11.90 -15.06
CA GLY A 114 -17.47 11.03 -15.06
C GLY A 114 -17.41 9.79 -14.16
N ASP A 115 -16.24 9.42 -13.58
CA ASP A 115 -16.15 8.32 -12.60
C ASP A 115 -16.87 8.62 -11.27
N GLY A 116 -17.39 9.83 -11.07
CA GLY A 116 -17.98 10.27 -9.81
C GLY A 116 -16.95 10.37 -8.66
N TRP A 117 -15.67 10.49 -8.98
CA TRP A 117 -14.62 10.61 -7.98
C TRP A 117 -14.68 11.96 -7.26
N THR A 118 -14.84 11.92 -5.95
CA THR A 118 -14.86 13.11 -5.07
C THR A 118 -13.73 13.07 -4.03
N GLY A 119 -12.88 12.03 -4.08
CA GLY A 119 -11.76 11.84 -3.18
C GLY A 119 -10.52 12.64 -3.59
N ARG A 120 -9.40 12.33 -2.96
CA ARG A 120 -8.13 13.01 -3.23
C ARG A 120 -7.58 12.67 -4.61
N THR A 121 -6.92 13.67 -5.21
CA THR A 121 -6.24 13.52 -6.51
C THR A 121 -4.76 13.83 -6.39
N GLY A 122 -3.96 13.29 -7.31
CA GLY A 122 -2.52 13.49 -7.36
C GLY A 122 -1.72 12.30 -6.82
N LEU A 123 -0.48 12.55 -6.41
CA LEU A 123 0.41 11.51 -5.93
C LEU A 123 0.15 11.19 -4.45
N VAL A 124 0.20 9.91 -4.09
CA VAL A 124 -0.14 9.43 -2.74
C VAL A 124 0.73 10.08 -1.65
N HIS A 125 2.03 10.25 -1.89
CA HIS A 125 2.91 10.90 -0.93
C HIS A 125 2.61 12.41 -0.77
N ALA A 126 2.18 13.08 -1.84
CA ALA A 126 1.78 14.48 -1.76
C ALA A 126 0.50 14.66 -0.93
N ALA A 127 -0.43 13.71 -1.00
CA ALA A 127 -1.62 13.71 -0.15
C ALA A 127 -1.26 13.61 1.33
N ILE A 128 -0.28 12.77 1.70
CA ILE A 128 0.23 12.69 3.07
C ILE A 128 0.84 14.00 3.53
N LEU A 129 1.70 14.62 2.70
CA LEU A 129 2.36 15.88 3.03
C LEU A 129 1.39 17.07 3.17
N ALA A 130 0.22 16.98 2.53
CA ALA A 130 -0.84 17.97 2.72
C ALA A 130 -1.56 17.80 4.07
N ASP A 131 -1.68 16.55 4.58
CA ASP A 131 -2.38 16.28 5.83
C ASP A 131 -1.46 16.35 7.05
N TYR A 132 -0.17 16.06 6.87
CA TYR A 132 0.81 16.02 7.95
C TYR A 132 1.90 17.10 7.77
N PRO A 133 1.80 18.22 8.50
CA PRO A 133 2.86 19.23 8.52
C PRO A 133 4.18 18.69 9.06
N SER A 134 4.11 17.68 9.94
CA SER A 134 5.25 16.94 10.48
C SER A 134 4.95 15.45 10.49
N LEU A 135 5.95 14.64 10.16
CA LEU A 135 5.94 13.20 10.27
C LEU A 135 6.79 12.67 11.45
N ALA A 136 7.31 13.59 12.26
CA ALA A 136 8.03 13.22 13.48
C ALA A 136 7.13 12.37 14.39
N GLY A 137 7.70 11.28 14.92
CA GLY A 137 6.98 10.36 15.81
C GLY A 137 6.02 9.39 15.14
N HIS A 138 5.94 9.33 13.83
CA HIS A 138 5.20 8.30 13.10
C HIS A 138 6.11 7.17 12.63
N GLN A 139 5.53 5.99 12.41
CA GLN A 139 6.13 4.94 11.57
C GLN A 139 5.46 4.94 10.20
N VAL A 140 6.27 4.89 9.14
CA VAL A 140 5.79 4.83 7.76
C VAL A 140 6.15 3.48 7.15
N TYR A 141 5.17 2.86 6.50
CA TYR A 141 5.33 1.62 5.71
C TYR A 141 4.91 1.92 4.28
N ALA A 142 5.89 2.03 3.38
CA ALA A 142 5.66 2.41 1.99
C ALA A 142 5.91 1.23 1.04
N CYS A 143 4.92 0.85 0.25
CA CYS A 143 5.05 -0.21 -0.74
C CYS A 143 4.39 0.17 -2.07
N GLY A 144 5.11 -0.04 -3.17
CA GLY A 144 4.64 0.27 -4.51
C GLY A 144 5.77 0.34 -5.54
N SER A 145 5.61 1.16 -6.58
CA SER A 145 6.66 1.32 -7.58
C SER A 145 7.92 1.98 -7.00
N VAL A 146 9.08 1.66 -7.57
CA VAL A 146 10.36 2.28 -7.21
C VAL A 146 10.25 3.80 -7.24
N ALA A 147 9.70 4.36 -8.32
CA ALA A 147 9.54 5.81 -8.47
C ALA A 147 8.68 6.44 -7.36
N MET A 148 7.63 5.75 -6.89
CA MET A 148 6.81 6.23 -5.79
C MET A 148 7.61 6.25 -4.48
N VAL A 149 8.33 5.18 -4.17
CA VAL A 149 9.10 5.05 -2.94
C VAL A 149 10.27 6.05 -2.92
N GLU A 150 10.99 6.17 -4.03
CA GLU A 150 12.10 7.11 -4.19
C GLU A 150 11.67 8.57 -4.09
N ALA A 151 10.48 8.92 -4.57
CA ALA A 151 9.92 10.27 -4.42
C ALA A 151 9.43 10.54 -2.99
N ALA A 152 8.87 9.55 -2.31
CA ALA A 152 8.30 9.68 -0.97
C ALA A 152 9.38 9.87 0.10
N HIS A 153 10.47 9.10 0.07
CA HIS A 153 11.50 9.10 1.11
C HIS A 153 12.09 10.49 1.41
N PRO A 154 12.67 11.23 0.44
CA PRO A 154 13.24 12.55 0.71
C PRO A 154 12.15 13.54 1.16
N ALA A 155 10.95 13.45 0.62
CA ALA A 155 9.85 14.32 0.97
C ALA A 155 9.38 14.10 2.42
N PHE A 156 9.33 12.84 2.88
CA PHE A 156 8.99 12.51 4.26
C PHE A 156 10.11 12.91 5.24
N ARG A 157 11.37 12.72 4.87
CA ARG A 157 12.51 13.19 5.67
C ARG A 157 12.48 14.70 5.87
N ALA A 158 12.15 15.46 4.83
CA ALA A 158 11.99 16.92 4.93
C ALA A 158 10.86 17.36 5.90
N ARG A 159 9.94 16.45 6.24
CA ARG A 159 8.87 16.65 7.25
C ARG A 159 9.20 16.03 8.60
N GLY A 160 10.48 15.74 8.88
CA GLY A 160 10.94 15.25 10.18
C GLY A 160 10.76 13.73 10.40
N MET A 161 10.52 12.94 9.34
CA MET A 161 10.51 11.49 9.43
C MET A 161 11.88 10.96 9.84
N ASP A 162 11.91 10.17 10.92
CA ASP A 162 13.11 9.43 11.30
C ASP A 162 13.35 8.29 10.28
N PRO A 163 14.55 8.21 9.66
CA PRO A 163 14.87 7.11 8.75
C PRO A 163 14.69 5.71 9.35
N ASN A 164 14.85 5.56 10.66
CA ASN A 164 14.67 4.27 11.36
C ASN A 164 13.20 3.88 11.53
N ASP A 165 12.28 4.80 11.31
CA ASP A 165 10.84 4.60 11.36
C ASP A 165 10.21 4.56 9.95
N CYS A 166 11.02 4.57 8.90
CA CYS A 166 10.55 4.52 7.52
C CYS A 166 10.96 3.21 6.86
N PHE A 167 10.00 2.33 6.68
CA PHE A 167 10.15 1.01 6.08
C PHE A 167 9.57 1.02 4.67
N SER A 168 10.25 0.38 3.73
CA SER A 168 9.75 0.34 2.36
C SER A 168 10.06 -0.96 1.64
N ASP A 169 9.16 -1.33 0.74
CA ASP A 169 9.35 -2.36 -0.25
C ASP A 169 8.95 -1.82 -1.64
N ALA A 170 9.90 -1.87 -2.58
CA ALA A 170 9.72 -1.30 -3.90
C ALA A 170 9.75 -2.40 -4.96
N PHE A 171 8.67 -2.53 -5.72
CA PHE A 171 8.56 -3.52 -6.78
C PHE A 171 9.38 -3.11 -8.00
N ARG A 172 10.43 -3.89 -8.30
CA ARG A 172 11.17 -3.81 -9.56
C ARG A 172 10.65 -4.88 -10.50
N LEU A 173 10.41 -4.53 -11.75
CA LEU A 173 10.17 -5.52 -12.79
C LEU A 173 11.49 -6.27 -13.04
N SER A 174 11.42 -7.60 -13.17
CA SER A 174 12.57 -8.37 -13.60
C SER A 174 12.99 -7.91 -15.00
N PRO A 175 14.29 -7.73 -15.26
CA PRO A 175 14.75 -7.54 -16.63
C PRO A 175 14.39 -8.78 -17.46
N HIS A 176 13.85 -8.55 -18.64
CA HIS A 176 13.52 -9.60 -19.61
C HIS A 176 14.78 -10.15 -20.25
#